data_0fea1a0516d46001cf289e0adc5b47f2
#
_entry.id   0fea1a0516d46001cf289e0adc5b47f2
#
_cell.length_a   1.000
_cell.length_b   1.000
_cell.length_c   1.000
_cell.angle_alpha   90.00
_cell.angle_beta   90.00
_cell.angle_gamma   90.00
#
_symmetry.space_group_name_H-M   'P 1'
#
loop_
_entity.id
_entity.type
_entity.pdbx_description
1 polymer ?
#
loop_
_entity_poly.entity_id
_entity_poly.type
_entity_poly.pdbx_seq_one_letter_code
_entity_poly.pdbx_strand_id
1 'polypeptide(L)'
;MIFSDAAPKEAVRKSLELTHHRFWHYAWRIFLLTTFLSIVSFVGYGASYVLQVLLDLFPRPIPAIGAMVTLTSIQFFSQLMLAWATVLYFSVLVQKFFPLVISGERPLRMIRPSLWTRIAAAALCVFFGGSILFSNVMYLTGLEDSTPFTISHRGVDNGNGVQNTIPAMAATIKEKPDYIEMDIQETKDRQFVVFHDKNLKNLTGRDRTTHEMTLIELQDLQAVENGHVAPVASFDDYLAFANEHHQKLLIEIKTNADDSEDMVDHFIEKYQQTILANHHRIHSLDYNVVKALKDKAPKLYVSYILPYNLVFPQTPANAYTMEETTLTSDFVQRAHQEDKEVYAWTVNNADAMDRMVSLNVNGIVTDDLKTLQEQIKTYEENPSYAKRIEMYINRLPALDQRISEN
;
A
#
# COMPACT_ATOMS: atom_id res chain seq x y z
N MET A 1 22.04 28.00 18.44
CA MET A 1 21.07 28.02 19.53
C MET A 1 21.52 27.18 20.73
N ILE A 2 21.95 25.96 20.58
CA ILE A 2 22.38 25.10 21.72
C ILE A 2 23.64 25.61 22.40
N PHE A 3 24.46 26.42 21.69
CA PHE A 3 25.80 26.82 22.12
C PHE A 3 26.05 28.35 22.08
N SER A 4 25.03 29.17 21.86
CA SER A 4 25.12 30.62 21.90
C SER A 4 23.80 31.24 22.32
N ASP A 5 23.87 32.38 23.04
CA ASP A 5 22.70 33.18 23.45
C ASP A 5 22.09 33.99 22.28
N ALA A 6 22.44 33.70 21.05
CA ALA A 6 21.98 34.39 19.87
C ALA A 6 20.48 34.14 19.60
N ALA A 7 19.74 35.17 19.22
CA ALA A 7 18.35 35.04 18.79
C ALA A 7 18.25 34.13 17.53
N PRO A 8 17.13 33.39 17.32
CA PRO A 8 16.99 32.43 16.22
C PRO A 8 17.39 32.95 14.84
N LYS A 9 16.98 34.14 14.47
CA LYS A 9 17.32 34.80 13.19
C LYS A 9 18.83 35.09 13.07
N GLU A 10 19.47 35.50 14.15
CA GLU A 10 20.91 35.77 14.19
C GLU A 10 21.71 34.46 14.11
N ALA A 11 21.26 33.40 14.77
CA ALA A 11 21.87 32.09 14.71
C ALA A 11 21.84 31.51 13.27
N VAL A 12 20.72 31.67 12.56
CA VAL A 12 20.61 31.25 11.14
C VAL A 12 21.55 32.08 10.27
N ARG A 13 21.60 33.41 10.45
CA ARG A 13 22.51 34.27 9.67
C ARG A 13 23.96 33.89 9.89
N LYS A 14 24.41 33.70 11.13
CA LYS A 14 25.76 33.25 11.45
C LYS A 14 26.07 31.86 10.86
N SER A 15 25.10 30.93 10.88
CA SER A 15 25.25 29.63 10.26
C SER A 15 25.47 29.75 8.75
N LEU A 16 24.68 30.57 8.06
CA LEU A 16 24.83 30.83 6.63
C LEU A 16 26.18 31.47 6.28
N GLU A 17 26.61 32.49 7.04
CA GLU A 17 27.93 33.10 6.85
C GLU A 17 29.09 32.14 7.04
N LEU A 18 29.00 31.23 8.01
CA LEU A 18 30.02 30.21 8.27
C LEU A 18 30.07 29.08 7.23
N THR A 19 28.93 28.78 6.60
CA THR A 19 28.83 27.66 5.63
C THR A 19 28.92 28.09 4.18
N HIS A 20 28.60 29.35 3.83
CA HIS A 20 28.50 29.85 2.47
C HIS A 20 29.75 29.57 1.59
N HIS A 21 30.96 29.82 2.09
CA HIS A 21 32.19 29.58 1.33
C HIS A 21 32.69 28.12 1.35
N ARG A 22 32.00 27.22 2.09
CA ARG A 22 32.43 25.82 2.28
C ARG A 22 31.27 24.84 2.08
N PHE A 23 30.16 25.28 1.52
CA PHE A 23 28.98 24.45 1.28
C PHE A 23 29.32 23.11 0.60
N TRP A 24 30.03 23.15 -0.52
CA TRP A 24 30.42 21.97 -1.27
C TRP A 24 31.34 21.03 -0.48
N HIS A 25 32.17 21.56 0.41
CA HIS A 25 33.02 20.72 1.24
C HIS A 25 32.23 19.93 2.29
N TYR A 26 31.22 20.55 2.91
CA TYR A 26 30.33 19.83 3.83
C TYR A 26 29.38 18.91 3.09
N ALA A 27 28.80 19.35 1.99
CA ALA A 27 27.93 18.56 1.15
C ALA A 27 28.62 17.27 0.68
N TRP A 28 29.89 17.37 0.22
CA TRP A 28 30.68 16.21 -0.20
C TRP A 28 30.98 15.24 0.95
N ARG A 29 31.32 15.75 2.13
CA ARG A 29 31.55 14.91 3.32
C ARG A 29 30.28 14.19 3.77
N ILE A 30 29.17 14.88 3.80
CA ILE A 30 27.86 14.28 4.13
C ILE A 30 27.52 13.22 3.09
N PHE A 31 27.69 13.51 1.81
CA PHE A 31 27.46 12.55 0.72
C PHE A 31 28.32 11.29 0.88
N LEU A 32 29.63 11.43 1.10
CA LEU A 32 30.53 10.28 1.31
C LEU A 32 30.12 9.46 2.55
N LEU A 33 29.76 10.14 3.63
CA LEU A 33 29.32 9.49 4.86
C LEU A 33 28.00 8.74 4.65
N THR A 34 27.01 9.36 3.99
CA THR A 34 25.75 8.71 3.65
C THR A 34 25.97 7.49 2.79
N THR A 35 26.80 7.62 1.74
CA THR A 35 27.15 6.50 0.84
C THR A 35 27.82 5.36 1.61
N PHE A 36 28.75 5.68 2.49
CA PHE A 36 29.42 4.66 3.33
C PHE A 36 28.41 3.92 4.22
N LEU A 37 27.55 4.67 4.94
CA LEU A 37 26.54 4.08 5.80
C LEU A 37 25.53 3.23 5.02
N SER A 38 25.13 3.67 3.82
CA SER A 38 24.26 2.91 2.93
C SER A 38 24.89 1.58 2.49
N ILE A 39 26.18 1.60 2.12
CA ILE A 39 26.90 0.37 1.75
C ILE A 39 26.98 -0.59 2.93
N VAL A 40 27.32 -0.10 4.13
CA VAL A 40 27.41 -0.95 5.34
C VAL A 40 26.04 -1.54 5.68
N SER A 41 24.97 -0.77 5.57
CA SER A 41 23.61 -1.24 5.79
C SER A 41 23.20 -2.29 4.77
N PHE A 42 23.45 -2.04 3.48
CA PHE A 42 23.16 -2.99 2.40
C PHE A 42 23.89 -4.33 2.60
N VAL A 43 25.17 -4.30 2.92
CA VAL A 43 25.95 -5.52 3.20
C VAL A 43 25.42 -6.25 4.44
N GLY A 44 25.11 -5.53 5.51
CA GLY A 44 24.58 -6.12 6.75
C GLY A 44 23.23 -6.80 6.55
N TYR A 45 22.30 -6.13 5.87
CA TYR A 45 20.97 -6.68 5.58
C TYR A 45 21.04 -7.83 4.58
N GLY A 46 21.85 -7.69 3.51
CA GLY A 46 22.05 -8.75 2.53
C GLY A 46 22.65 -10.01 3.15
N ALA A 47 23.65 -9.88 4.03
CA ALA A 47 24.22 -11.01 4.76
C ALA A 47 23.19 -11.69 5.66
N SER A 48 22.33 -10.91 6.33
CA SER A 48 21.24 -11.44 7.17
C SER A 48 20.21 -12.22 6.36
N TYR A 49 19.85 -11.70 5.19
CA TYR A 49 18.96 -12.39 4.25
C TYR A 49 19.55 -13.72 3.76
N VAL A 50 20.80 -13.69 3.26
CA VAL A 50 21.48 -14.89 2.77
C VAL A 50 21.61 -15.95 3.86
N LEU A 51 21.92 -15.52 5.09
CA LEU A 51 21.94 -16.43 6.24
C LEU A 51 20.60 -17.12 6.43
N GLN A 52 19.50 -16.38 6.38
CA GLN A 52 18.18 -16.97 6.55
C GLN A 52 17.80 -17.92 5.40
N VAL A 53 18.14 -17.58 4.16
CA VAL A 53 17.95 -18.50 3.00
C VAL A 53 18.66 -19.83 3.25
N LEU A 54 19.88 -19.81 3.79
CA LEU A 54 20.60 -21.02 4.15
C LEU A 54 19.93 -21.78 5.31
N LEU A 55 19.40 -21.07 6.29
CA LEU A 55 18.68 -21.70 7.42
C LEU A 55 17.36 -22.33 7.00
N ASP A 56 16.67 -21.74 6.00
CA ASP A 56 15.40 -22.27 5.46
C ASP A 56 15.57 -23.63 4.74
N LEU A 57 16.81 -24.04 4.44
CA LEU A 57 17.11 -25.39 3.92
C LEU A 57 17.02 -26.50 4.97
N PHE A 58 16.95 -26.16 6.25
CA PHE A 58 16.87 -27.11 7.36
C PHE A 58 15.43 -27.40 7.77
N PRO A 59 15.13 -28.57 8.37
CA PRO A 59 13.80 -28.87 8.88
C PRO A 59 13.46 -27.99 10.09
N ARG A 60 12.15 -27.70 10.27
CA ARG A 60 11.67 -27.03 11.48
C ARG A 60 12.12 -27.78 12.74
N PRO A 61 12.50 -27.08 13.85
CA PRO A 61 12.30 -25.65 14.13
C PRO A 61 13.49 -24.74 13.77
N ILE A 62 14.55 -25.23 13.13
CA ILE A 62 15.79 -24.45 12.87
C ILE A 62 15.51 -23.14 12.11
N PRO A 63 14.77 -23.13 10.99
CA PRO A 63 14.49 -21.89 10.28
C PRO A 63 13.74 -20.86 11.13
N ALA A 64 12.78 -21.29 11.93
CA ALA A 64 11.98 -20.40 12.77
C ALA A 64 12.83 -19.74 13.87
N ILE A 65 13.68 -20.51 14.56
CA ILE A 65 14.61 -19.98 15.56
C ILE A 65 15.62 -19.05 14.87
N GLY A 66 16.14 -19.46 13.72
CA GLY A 66 17.04 -18.65 12.91
C GLY A 66 16.42 -17.31 12.52
N ALA A 67 15.18 -17.31 12.04
CA ALA A 67 14.46 -16.09 11.68
C ALA A 67 14.26 -15.14 12.84
N MET A 68 13.95 -15.67 14.03
CA MET A 68 13.83 -14.87 15.24
C MET A 68 15.16 -14.16 15.58
N VAL A 69 16.27 -14.89 15.52
CA VAL A 69 17.60 -14.34 15.79
C VAL A 69 17.98 -13.33 14.69
N THR A 70 17.75 -13.67 13.43
CA THR A 70 18.07 -12.81 12.26
C THR A 70 17.28 -11.51 12.34
N LEU A 71 15.97 -11.57 12.57
CA LEU A 71 15.11 -10.38 12.65
C LEU A 71 15.52 -9.48 13.82
N THR A 72 15.75 -10.05 15.01
CA THR A 72 16.22 -9.31 16.18
C THR A 72 17.59 -8.66 15.91
N SER A 73 18.48 -9.37 15.21
CA SER A 73 19.80 -8.84 14.82
C SER A 73 19.71 -7.68 13.84
N ILE A 74 18.79 -7.75 12.86
CA ILE A 74 18.50 -6.66 11.90
C ILE A 74 17.99 -5.43 12.65
N GLN A 75 17.05 -5.60 13.57
CA GLN A 75 16.51 -4.50 14.37
C GLN A 75 17.60 -3.82 15.22
N PHE A 76 18.42 -4.61 15.91
CA PHE A 76 19.53 -4.08 16.68
C PHE A 76 20.56 -3.38 15.80
N PHE A 77 20.93 -3.98 14.67
CA PHE A 77 21.85 -3.39 13.69
C PHE A 77 21.31 -2.07 13.15
N SER A 78 20.02 -1.98 12.81
CA SER A 78 19.38 -0.75 12.34
C SER A 78 19.47 0.38 13.37
N GLN A 79 19.20 0.08 14.64
CA GLN A 79 19.32 1.06 15.73
C GLN A 79 20.78 1.52 15.93
N LEU A 80 21.72 0.59 15.86
CA LEU A 80 23.15 0.89 15.96
C LEU A 80 23.60 1.80 14.80
N MET A 81 23.17 1.51 13.58
CA MET A 81 23.44 2.32 12.40
C MET A 81 22.87 3.72 12.51
N LEU A 82 21.63 3.85 13.00
CA LEU A 82 20.98 5.15 13.25
C LEU A 82 21.76 5.97 14.30
N ALA A 83 22.14 5.33 15.41
CA ALA A 83 22.95 5.99 16.43
C ALA A 83 24.33 6.42 15.90
N TRP A 84 24.98 5.57 15.13
CA TRP A 84 26.25 5.90 14.45
C TRP A 84 26.08 7.05 13.46
N ALA A 85 25.06 7.00 12.62
CA ALA A 85 24.75 8.09 11.67
C ALA A 85 24.60 9.42 12.42
N THR A 86 23.82 9.44 13.48
CA THR A 86 23.60 10.64 14.29
C THR A 86 24.91 11.20 14.84
N VAL A 87 25.75 10.36 15.46
CA VAL A 87 27.04 10.77 16.02
C VAL A 87 27.98 11.29 14.94
N LEU A 88 28.07 10.60 13.80
CA LEU A 88 28.97 10.96 12.71
C LEU A 88 28.52 12.25 12.02
N TYR A 89 27.23 12.43 11.72
CA TYR A 89 26.70 13.69 11.17
C TYR A 89 26.94 14.85 12.14
N PHE A 90 26.67 14.63 13.43
CA PHE A 90 26.93 15.65 14.44
C PHE A 90 28.42 15.98 14.54
N SER A 91 29.32 14.98 14.47
CA SER A 91 30.77 15.20 14.50
C SER A 91 31.28 16.04 13.30
N VAL A 92 30.75 15.78 12.09
CA VAL A 92 31.07 16.56 10.87
C VAL A 92 30.69 18.03 11.05
N LEU A 93 29.53 18.31 11.70
CA LEU A 93 29.04 19.65 11.94
C LEU A 93 29.80 20.36 13.07
N VAL A 94 30.07 19.64 14.18
CA VAL A 94 30.65 20.23 15.41
C VAL A 94 32.16 20.38 15.36
N GLN A 95 32.89 19.48 14.70
CA GLN A 95 34.35 19.38 14.70
C GLN A 95 35.09 20.69 14.34
N LYS A 96 34.43 21.58 13.60
CA LYS A 96 35.00 22.87 13.18
C LYS A 96 34.46 24.07 13.95
N PHE A 97 33.28 23.97 14.54
CA PHE A 97 32.61 25.08 15.22
C PHE A 97 32.90 25.12 16.74
N PHE A 98 33.37 24.00 17.31
CA PHE A 98 33.61 23.88 18.74
C PHE A 98 34.91 23.15 19.10
N PRO A 99 36.08 23.66 18.65
CA PRO A 99 37.34 23.08 19.12
C PRO A 99 37.53 23.22 20.64
N LEU A 100 36.81 24.13 21.30
CA LEU A 100 36.91 24.42 22.74
C LEU A 100 36.03 23.52 23.64
N VAL A 101 35.04 22.81 23.10
CA VAL A 101 34.16 21.96 23.92
C VAL A 101 34.86 20.63 24.27
N ILE A 102 35.82 20.19 23.45
CA ILE A 102 36.53 18.93 23.66
C ILE A 102 37.78 19.13 24.55
N SER A 103 38.25 20.36 24.72
CA SER A 103 39.42 20.68 25.55
C SER A 103 39.12 20.99 27.02
N GLY A 104 37.87 20.84 27.43
CA GLY A 104 37.46 21.00 28.84
C GLY A 104 37.99 19.87 29.69
N GLU A 105 39.03 20.12 30.46
CA GLU A 105 39.69 19.23 31.44
C GLU A 105 38.81 18.82 32.64
N ARG A 106 37.52 18.77 32.50
CA ARG A 106 36.66 18.20 33.55
C ARG A 106 36.46 16.72 33.26
N PRO A 107 37.12 15.79 34.01
CA PRO A 107 36.80 14.38 33.88
C PRO A 107 35.31 14.23 34.17
N LEU A 108 34.59 13.62 33.22
CA LEU A 108 33.20 13.20 33.43
C LEU A 108 33.16 12.36 34.72
N ARG A 109 32.69 12.96 35.80
CA ARG A 109 32.52 12.24 37.06
C ARG A 109 31.48 11.16 36.84
N MET A 110 31.94 9.93 36.64
CA MET A 110 31.07 8.78 36.47
C MET A 110 30.20 8.66 37.74
N ILE A 111 28.97 9.16 37.64
CA ILE A 111 27.98 8.99 38.71
C ILE A 111 27.61 7.51 38.70
N ARG A 112 28.02 6.80 39.74
CA ARG A 112 27.59 5.39 39.89
C ARG A 112 26.07 5.35 40.10
N PRO A 113 25.31 4.72 39.18
CA PRO A 113 23.86 4.68 39.31
C PRO A 113 23.46 3.95 40.61
N SER A 114 22.43 4.47 41.26
CA SER A 114 21.88 3.84 42.48
C SER A 114 21.35 2.44 42.18
N LEU A 115 21.14 1.63 43.21
CA LEU A 115 20.53 0.29 43.02
C LEU A 115 19.17 0.40 42.34
N TRP A 116 18.34 1.37 42.71
CA TRP A 116 17.03 1.59 42.13
C TRP A 116 17.09 1.98 40.64
N THR A 117 18.07 2.79 40.23
CA THR A 117 18.26 3.12 38.80
C THR A 117 18.72 1.91 38.01
N ARG A 118 19.49 1.00 38.59
CA ARG A 118 19.89 -0.26 37.92
C ARG A 118 18.70 -1.20 37.77
N ILE A 119 17.88 -1.33 38.87
CA ILE A 119 16.65 -2.16 38.84
C ILE A 119 15.67 -1.59 37.77
N ALA A 120 15.44 -0.28 37.78
CA ALA A 120 14.57 0.36 36.79
C ALA A 120 15.08 0.16 35.35
N ALA A 121 16.39 0.33 35.12
CA ALA A 121 16.99 0.07 33.80
C ALA A 121 16.84 -1.42 33.40
N ALA A 122 17.08 -2.35 34.30
CA ALA A 122 16.88 -3.78 34.02
C ALA A 122 15.41 -4.11 33.71
N ALA A 123 14.47 -3.55 34.47
CA ALA A 123 13.03 -3.71 34.21
C ALA A 123 12.62 -3.16 32.83
N LEU A 124 13.14 -1.99 32.44
CA LEU A 124 12.93 -1.42 31.12
C LEU A 124 13.54 -2.31 30.03
N CYS A 125 14.74 -2.83 30.22
CA CYS A 125 15.36 -3.77 29.26
C CYS A 125 14.52 -5.05 29.08
N VAL A 126 14.00 -5.61 30.17
CA VAL A 126 13.13 -6.80 30.11
C VAL A 126 11.82 -6.48 29.42
N PHE A 127 11.20 -5.33 29.72
CA PHE A 127 9.95 -4.89 29.09
C PHE A 127 10.13 -4.69 27.58
N PHE A 128 11.12 -3.89 27.17
CA PHE A 128 11.38 -3.64 25.75
C PHE A 128 11.85 -4.89 25.01
N GLY A 129 12.73 -5.69 25.63
CA GLY A 129 13.17 -6.95 25.04
C GLY A 129 12.02 -7.93 24.86
N GLY A 130 11.13 -8.04 25.85
CA GLY A 130 9.91 -8.84 25.76
C GLY A 130 8.95 -8.34 24.69
N SER A 131 8.78 -7.03 24.56
CA SER A 131 7.94 -6.43 23.51
C SER A 131 8.49 -6.72 22.11
N ILE A 132 9.81 -6.58 21.91
CA ILE A 132 10.46 -6.91 20.63
C ILE A 132 10.29 -8.39 20.30
N LEU A 133 10.51 -9.27 21.27
CA LEU A 133 10.35 -10.72 21.08
C LEU A 133 8.90 -11.06 20.70
N PHE A 134 7.93 -10.50 21.41
CA PHE A 134 6.51 -10.69 21.13
C PHE A 134 6.15 -10.22 19.73
N SER A 135 6.55 -8.99 19.36
CA SER A 135 6.31 -8.44 18.03
C SER A 135 6.95 -9.29 16.93
N ASN A 136 8.17 -9.78 17.14
CA ASN A 136 8.85 -10.67 16.19
C ASN A 136 8.14 -12.02 16.04
N VAL A 137 7.60 -12.59 17.13
CA VAL A 137 6.78 -13.81 17.06
C VAL A 137 5.54 -13.55 16.22
N MET A 138 4.78 -12.48 16.53
CA MET A 138 3.56 -12.12 15.79
C MET A 138 3.85 -11.95 14.30
N TYR A 139 4.90 -11.20 13.97
CA TYR A 139 5.33 -10.98 12.58
C TYR A 139 5.74 -12.28 11.87
N LEU A 140 6.60 -13.12 12.48
CA LEU A 140 7.10 -14.34 11.85
C LEU A 140 6.05 -15.45 11.77
N THR A 141 5.01 -15.43 12.61
CA THR A 141 3.89 -16.37 12.54
C THR A 141 2.79 -15.91 11.58
N GLY A 142 2.80 -14.65 11.12
CA GLY A 142 1.75 -14.06 10.27
C GLY A 142 0.41 -13.91 10.97
N LEU A 143 0.37 -13.90 12.31
CA LEU A 143 -0.87 -13.73 13.06
C LEU A 143 -1.51 -12.34 12.93
N GLU A 144 -0.74 -11.37 12.45
CA GLU A 144 -1.21 -10.00 12.15
C GLU A 144 -1.52 -9.79 10.67
N ASP A 145 -1.16 -10.76 9.80
CA ASP A 145 -1.40 -10.64 8.37
C ASP A 145 -2.85 -11.07 8.07
N SER A 146 -3.59 -10.24 7.37
CA SER A 146 -4.89 -10.60 6.82
C SER A 146 -4.71 -11.17 5.42
N THR A 147 -5.40 -12.26 5.09
CA THR A 147 -5.49 -12.74 3.71
C THR A 147 -6.18 -11.65 2.87
N PRO A 148 -5.56 -11.15 1.80
CA PRO A 148 -6.18 -10.15 0.96
C PRO A 148 -7.36 -10.73 0.18
N PHE A 149 -8.40 -9.94 -0.03
CA PHE A 149 -9.49 -10.30 -0.93
C PHE A 149 -8.97 -10.48 -2.35
N THR A 150 -9.42 -11.55 -2.99
CA THR A 150 -9.21 -11.79 -4.41
C THR A 150 -10.28 -11.04 -5.20
N ILE A 151 -9.88 -10.11 -6.07
CA ILE A 151 -10.80 -9.23 -6.80
C ILE A 151 -10.53 -9.39 -8.29
N SER A 152 -11.51 -9.92 -9.04
CA SER A 152 -11.41 -10.02 -10.50
C SER A 152 -11.64 -8.66 -11.13
N HIS A 153 -10.69 -8.18 -11.92
CA HIS A 153 -10.79 -6.92 -12.64
C HIS A 153 -11.78 -7.04 -13.81
N ARG A 154 -12.78 -6.18 -13.84
CA ARG A 154 -13.85 -6.13 -14.87
C ARG A 154 -14.56 -7.47 -15.12
N GLY A 155 -14.57 -8.35 -14.12
CA GLY A 155 -15.23 -9.64 -14.20
C GLY A 155 -14.61 -10.65 -15.14
N VAL A 156 -13.34 -10.51 -15.49
CA VAL A 156 -12.60 -11.47 -16.34
C VAL A 156 -11.49 -12.17 -15.58
N ASP A 157 -11.10 -13.34 -16.04
CA ASP A 157 -9.94 -14.09 -15.61
C ASP A 157 -9.20 -14.67 -16.81
N ASN A 158 -7.96 -14.23 -17.04
CA ASN A 158 -7.12 -14.65 -18.16
C ASN A 158 -7.82 -14.60 -19.53
N GLY A 159 -8.62 -13.57 -19.76
CA GLY A 159 -9.32 -13.37 -21.04
C GLY A 159 -10.43 -14.38 -21.33
N ASN A 160 -11.07 -14.94 -20.27
CA ASN A 160 -12.16 -15.93 -20.36
C ASN A 160 -13.48 -15.37 -20.91
N GLY A 161 -13.53 -14.09 -21.28
CA GLY A 161 -14.71 -13.42 -21.82
C GLY A 161 -14.43 -12.00 -22.23
N VAL A 162 -15.50 -11.27 -22.54
CA VAL A 162 -15.48 -9.82 -22.73
C VAL A 162 -15.62 -9.14 -21.38
N GLN A 163 -14.73 -8.20 -21.08
CA GLN A 163 -14.77 -7.42 -19.85
C GLN A 163 -16.15 -6.79 -19.60
N ASN A 164 -16.54 -6.66 -18.33
CA ASN A 164 -17.78 -5.97 -17.94
C ASN A 164 -19.07 -6.60 -18.54
N THR A 165 -19.08 -7.91 -18.74
CA THR A 165 -20.26 -8.63 -19.25
C THR A 165 -20.72 -9.75 -18.34
N ILE A 166 -22.01 -10.07 -18.38
CA ILE A 166 -22.60 -11.17 -17.59
C ILE A 166 -21.97 -12.52 -17.96
N PRO A 167 -21.75 -12.88 -19.25
CA PRO A 167 -21.07 -14.14 -19.60
C PRO A 167 -19.66 -14.28 -19.00
N ALA A 168 -18.86 -13.21 -18.98
CA ALA A 168 -17.54 -13.21 -18.36
C ALA A 168 -17.66 -13.42 -16.85
N MET A 169 -18.54 -12.66 -16.17
CA MET A 169 -18.81 -12.84 -14.75
C MET A 169 -19.24 -14.29 -14.44
N ALA A 170 -20.14 -14.87 -15.23
CA ALA A 170 -20.60 -16.26 -15.05
C ALA A 170 -19.47 -17.29 -15.18
N ALA A 171 -18.47 -17.01 -16.03
CA ALA A 171 -17.28 -17.85 -16.14
C ALA A 171 -16.37 -17.66 -14.92
N THR A 172 -16.13 -16.42 -14.50
CA THR A 172 -15.21 -16.03 -13.44
C THR A 172 -15.68 -16.43 -12.04
N ILE A 173 -16.98 -16.43 -11.76
CA ILE A 173 -17.56 -16.90 -10.48
C ILE A 173 -17.13 -18.33 -10.14
N LYS A 174 -16.83 -19.18 -11.14
CA LYS A 174 -16.36 -20.56 -10.94
C LYS A 174 -15.02 -20.62 -10.20
N GLU A 175 -14.19 -19.60 -10.37
CA GLU A 175 -12.90 -19.43 -9.67
C GLU A 175 -13.08 -18.84 -8.26
N LYS A 176 -14.31 -18.53 -7.86
CA LYS A 176 -14.71 -18.05 -6.52
C LYS A 176 -13.90 -16.83 -6.03
N PRO A 177 -13.84 -15.73 -6.78
CA PRO A 177 -13.26 -14.50 -6.26
C PRO A 177 -14.11 -13.95 -5.10
N ASP A 178 -13.47 -13.26 -4.14
CA ASP A 178 -14.18 -12.58 -3.07
C ASP A 178 -15.06 -11.44 -3.62
N TYR A 179 -14.52 -10.72 -4.59
CA TYR A 179 -15.22 -9.64 -5.31
C TYR A 179 -14.96 -9.73 -6.81
N ILE A 180 -15.92 -9.24 -7.56
CA ILE A 180 -15.76 -8.88 -8.98
C ILE A 180 -15.81 -7.37 -9.06
N GLU A 181 -14.74 -6.78 -9.55
CA GLU A 181 -14.68 -5.35 -9.88
C GLU A 181 -15.35 -5.13 -11.24
N MET A 182 -16.07 -4.01 -11.40
CA MET A 182 -16.77 -3.65 -12.62
C MET A 182 -17.08 -2.16 -12.67
N ASP A 183 -17.23 -1.65 -13.90
CA ASP A 183 -17.40 -0.22 -14.17
C ASP A 183 -18.82 0.12 -14.57
N ILE A 184 -19.39 1.21 -14.04
CA ILE A 184 -20.65 1.75 -14.50
C ILE A 184 -20.51 3.18 -15.00
N GLN A 185 -21.32 3.51 -16.01
CA GLN A 185 -21.45 4.87 -16.56
C GLN A 185 -22.92 5.22 -16.75
N GLU A 186 -23.25 6.51 -16.63
CA GLU A 186 -24.59 6.99 -16.90
C GLU A 186 -24.85 6.98 -18.43
N THR A 187 -26.09 6.72 -18.82
CA THR A 187 -26.56 6.70 -20.21
C THR A 187 -27.32 7.99 -20.55
N LYS A 188 -27.65 8.20 -21.85
CA LYS A 188 -28.43 9.35 -22.29
C LYS A 188 -29.78 9.49 -21.58
N ASP A 189 -30.42 8.38 -21.25
CA ASP A 189 -31.70 8.30 -20.54
C ASP A 189 -31.55 8.12 -19.04
N ARG A 190 -30.35 8.47 -18.50
CA ARG A 190 -30.02 8.51 -17.08
C ARG A 190 -30.18 7.15 -16.38
N GLN A 191 -29.93 6.06 -17.12
CA GLN A 191 -29.77 4.73 -16.57
C GLN A 191 -28.28 4.42 -16.40
N PHE A 192 -27.92 3.25 -15.88
CA PHE A 192 -26.54 2.83 -15.72
C PHE A 192 -26.25 1.62 -16.59
N VAL A 193 -25.16 1.74 -17.40
CA VAL A 193 -24.63 0.67 -18.24
C VAL A 193 -23.32 0.19 -17.69
N VAL A 194 -23.02 -1.10 -17.83
CA VAL A 194 -21.74 -1.68 -17.42
C VAL A 194 -20.73 -1.58 -18.56
N PHE A 195 -19.80 -0.62 -18.46
CA PHE A 195 -18.81 -0.35 -19.50
C PHE A 195 -17.65 0.49 -18.96
N HIS A 196 -16.39 0.16 -19.33
CA HIS A 196 -15.21 0.89 -18.88
C HIS A 196 -14.89 2.13 -19.69
N ASP A 197 -14.74 1.97 -21.03
CA ASP A 197 -14.22 3.02 -21.90
C ASP A 197 -15.24 4.14 -22.08
N LYS A 198 -14.77 5.38 -22.17
CA LYS A 198 -15.64 6.52 -22.51
C LYS A 198 -16.27 6.35 -23.90
N ASN A 199 -15.51 5.80 -24.87
CA ASN A 199 -15.98 5.56 -26.23
C ASN A 199 -16.15 4.04 -26.47
N LEU A 200 -17.29 3.67 -27.03
CA LEU A 200 -17.67 2.27 -27.26
C LEU A 200 -16.90 1.58 -28.38
N LYS A 201 -16.11 2.33 -29.16
CA LYS A 201 -15.51 1.89 -30.42
C LYS A 201 -14.61 0.67 -30.28
N ASN A 202 -13.79 0.63 -29.22
CA ASN A 202 -12.79 -0.44 -29.05
C ASN A 202 -13.44 -1.82 -28.94
N LEU A 203 -14.52 -1.94 -28.17
CA LEU A 203 -15.19 -3.22 -27.93
C LEU A 203 -16.36 -3.48 -28.86
N THR A 204 -17.08 -2.43 -29.33
CA THR A 204 -18.32 -2.61 -30.09
C THR A 204 -18.21 -2.14 -31.53
N GLY A 205 -17.11 -1.50 -31.93
CA GLY A 205 -16.98 -0.85 -33.25
C GLY A 205 -17.81 0.43 -33.41
N ARG A 206 -18.63 0.80 -32.41
CA ARG A 206 -19.50 1.97 -32.47
C ARG A 206 -18.77 3.21 -31.96
N ASP A 207 -18.54 4.19 -32.83
CA ASP A 207 -17.87 5.45 -32.47
C ASP A 207 -18.87 6.40 -31.80
N ARG A 208 -19.20 6.14 -30.55
CA ARG A 208 -20.14 6.87 -29.70
C ARG A 208 -19.75 6.71 -28.24
N THR A 209 -20.29 7.60 -27.37
CA THR A 209 -20.18 7.49 -25.92
C THR A 209 -21.46 6.91 -25.30
N THR A 210 -21.39 6.47 -24.06
CA THR A 210 -22.58 5.98 -23.31
C THR A 210 -23.66 7.06 -23.18
N HIS A 211 -23.28 8.33 -23.03
CA HIS A 211 -24.20 9.48 -22.90
C HIS A 211 -24.91 9.89 -24.20
N GLU A 212 -24.46 9.38 -25.34
CA GLU A 212 -25.10 9.62 -26.63
C GLU A 212 -26.17 8.59 -26.96
N MET A 213 -26.26 7.52 -26.18
CA MET A 213 -27.15 6.38 -26.42
C MET A 213 -28.02 6.07 -25.21
N THR A 214 -29.25 5.65 -25.46
CA THR A 214 -30.15 5.13 -24.40
C THR A 214 -29.69 3.73 -23.97
N LEU A 215 -30.09 3.30 -22.78
CA LEU A 215 -29.75 1.97 -22.26
C LEU A 215 -30.17 0.85 -23.22
N ILE A 216 -31.36 0.96 -23.81
CA ILE A 216 -31.85 -0.04 -24.79
C ILE A 216 -30.95 -0.09 -26.03
N GLU A 217 -30.55 1.06 -26.57
CA GLU A 217 -29.63 1.11 -27.71
C GLU A 217 -28.25 0.52 -27.38
N LEU A 218 -27.79 0.67 -26.12
CA LEU A 218 -26.52 0.09 -25.66
C LEU A 218 -26.61 -1.43 -25.48
N GLN A 219 -27.71 -1.95 -24.95
CA GLN A 219 -27.94 -3.39 -24.78
C GLN A 219 -28.08 -4.14 -26.12
N ASP A 220 -28.46 -3.46 -27.20
CA ASP A 220 -28.45 -4.02 -28.57
C ASP A 220 -27.05 -4.18 -29.17
N LEU A 221 -26.01 -3.62 -28.54
CA LEU A 221 -24.62 -3.74 -28.99
C LEU A 221 -23.99 -5.05 -28.56
N GLN A 222 -23.15 -5.58 -29.45
CA GLN A 222 -22.27 -6.71 -29.13
C GLN A 222 -20.84 -6.18 -28.91
N ALA A 223 -20.28 -6.49 -27.78
CA ALA A 223 -18.88 -6.24 -27.47
C ALA A 223 -18.03 -7.45 -27.83
N VAL A 224 -16.83 -7.20 -28.36
CA VAL A 224 -15.91 -8.25 -28.85
C VAL A 224 -14.54 -8.05 -28.20
N GLU A 225 -14.05 -9.06 -27.51
CA GLU A 225 -12.74 -9.05 -26.86
C GLU A 225 -12.25 -10.48 -26.64
N ASN A 226 -10.95 -10.71 -26.69
CA ASN A 226 -10.32 -12.02 -26.44
C ASN A 226 -10.90 -13.20 -27.24
N GLY A 227 -11.46 -12.92 -28.43
CA GLY A 227 -12.14 -13.93 -29.25
C GLY A 227 -13.56 -14.28 -28.80
N HIS A 228 -14.08 -13.60 -27.80
CA HIS A 228 -15.45 -13.73 -27.30
C HIS A 228 -16.35 -12.60 -27.80
N VAL A 229 -17.64 -12.88 -27.81
CA VAL A 229 -18.69 -11.91 -28.15
C VAL A 229 -19.75 -11.95 -27.05
N ALA A 230 -20.15 -10.79 -26.55
CA ALA A 230 -21.17 -10.70 -25.51
C ALA A 230 -21.97 -9.40 -25.65
N PRO A 231 -23.28 -9.39 -25.28
CA PRO A 231 -24.05 -8.15 -25.24
C PRO A 231 -23.54 -7.22 -24.12
N VAL A 232 -23.67 -5.92 -24.36
CA VAL A 232 -23.47 -4.90 -23.34
C VAL A 232 -24.58 -5.04 -22.29
N ALA A 233 -24.24 -5.05 -21.01
CA ALA A 233 -25.15 -5.26 -19.91
C ALA A 233 -25.64 -3.96 -19.29
N SER A 234 -26.93 -3.91 -18.89
CA SER A 234 -27.38 -2.92 -17.92
C SER A 234 -26.79 -3.19 -16.54
N PHE A 235 -26.64 -2.16 -15.72
CA PHE A 235 -26.22 -2.38 -14.32
C PHE A 235 -27.29 -3.14 -13.54
N ASP A 236 -28.56 -2.94 -13.83
CA ASP A 236 -29.67 -3.69 -13.20
C ASP A 236 -29.54 -5.20 -13.43
N ASP A 237 -29.30 -5.63 -14.69
CA ASP A 237 -29.16 -7.06 -15.02
C ASP A 237 -27.89 -7.65 -14.44
N TYR A 238 -26.76 -6.89 -14.49
CA TYR A 238 -25.47 -7.31 -13.96
C TYR A 238 -25.54 -7.52 -12.43
N LEU A 239 -26.13 -6.54 -11.72
CA LEU A 239 -26.32 -6.58 -10.27
C LEU A 239 -27.29 -7.73 -9.88
N ALA A 240 -28.37 -7.92 -10.61
CA ALA A 240 -29.31 -9.01 -10.38
C ALA A 240 -28.62 -10.37 -10.51
N PHE A 241 -27.84 -10.57 -11.59
CA PHE A 241 -27.09 -11.81 -11.82
C PHE A 241 -26.06 -12.06 -10.70
N ALA A 242 -25.31 -11.03 -10.28
CA ALA A 242 -24.35 -11.15 -9.19
C ALA A 242 -25.05 -11.55 -7.87
N ASN A 243 -26.20 -10.95 -7.56
CA ASN A 243 -26.98 -11.26 -6.36
C ASN A 243 -27.54 -12.70 -6.37
N GLU A 244 -28.04 -13.16 -7.51
CA GLU A 244 -28.54 -14.54 -7.67
C GLU A 244 -27.44 -15.56 -7.39
N HIS A 245 -26.20 -15.24 -7.75
CA HIS A 245 -25.04 -16.12 -7.54
C HIS A 245 -24.26 -15.80 -6.25
N HIS A 246 -24.77 -14.93 -5.39
CA HIS A 246 -24.13 -14.48 -4.15
C HIS A 246 -22.70 -13.92 -4.36
N GLN A 247 -22.44 -13.38 -5.55
CA GLN A 247 -21.16 -12.76 -5.89
C GLN A 247 -21.15 -11.29 -5.45
N LYS A 248 -20.18 -10.93 -4.61
CA LYS A 248 -19.98 -9.54 -4.21
C LYS A 248 -19.32 -8.75 -5.35
N LEU A 249 -19.70 -7.49 -5.48
CA LEU A 249 -19.15 -6.56 -6.46
C LEU A 249 -18.36 -5.44 -5.79
N LEU A 250 -17.30 -5.01 -6.46
CA LEU A 250 -16.62 -3.73 -6.25
C LEU A 250 -16.97 -2.84 -7.46
N ILE A 251 -17.87 -1.89 -7.25
CA ILE A 251 -18.51 -1.13 -8.32
C ILE A 251 -17.79 0.19 -8.53
N GLU A 252 -17.14 0.38 -9.69
CA GLU A 252 -16.56 1.67 -10.06
C GLU A 252 -17.64 2.58 -10.66
N ILE A 253 -17.91 3.69 -9.98
CA ILE A 253 -18.69 4.79 -10.56
C ILE A 253 -17.74 5.69 -11.34
N LYS A 254 -17.78 5.60 -12.67
CA LYS A 254 -17.02 6.46 -13.56
C LYS A 254 -17.77 7.75 -13.80
N THR A 255 -17.03 8.86 -13.89
CA THR A 255 -17.61 10.17 -14.15
C THR A 255 -17.19 10.71 -15.50
N ASN A 256 -18.10 11.43 -16.13
CA ASN A 256 -17.90 12.14 -17.38
C ASN A 256 -18.46 13.57 -17.27
N ALA A 257 -18.00 14.46 -18.15
CA ALA A 257 -18.49 15.84 -18.19
C ALA A 257 -19.99 15.95 -18.58
N ASP A 258 -20.52 14.88 -19.17
CA ASP A 258 -21.89 14.82 -19.68
C ASP A 258 -22.87 14.14 -18.67
N ASP A 259 -22.39 13.73 -17.49
CA ASP A 259 -23.21 13.16 -16.42
C ASP A 259 -24.22 14.18 -15.90
N SER A 260 -25.37 13.70 -15.48
CA SER A 260 -26.39 14.54 -14.82
C SER A 260 -25.87 15.03 -13.45
N GLU A 261 -26.26 16.25 -13.08
CA GLU A 261 -25.83 16.85 -11.81
C GLU A 261 -26.28 16.02 -10.58
N ASP A 262 -27.33 15.25 -10.71
CA ASP A 262 -27.90 14.38 -9.66
C ASP A 262 -27.63 12.88 -9.88
N MET A 263 -26.64 12.51 -10.74
CA MET A 263 -26.29 11.12 -11.02
C MET A 263 -26.05 10.29 -9.72
N VAL A 264 -25.28 10.85 -8.78
CA VAL A 264 -25.00 10.16 -7.51
C VAL A 264 -26.24 10.00 -6.65
N ASP A 265 -27.16 10.98 -6.64
CA ASP A 265 -28.43 10.89 -5.91
C ASP A 265 -29.31 9.81 -6.49
N HIS A 266 -29.43 9.76 -7.81
CA HIS A 266 -30.17 8.73 -8.52
C HIS A 266 -29.57 7.33 -8.27
N PHE A 267 -28.25 7.20 -8.28
CA PHE A 267 -27.56 5.95 -7.93
C PHE A 267 -27.88 5.51 -6.50
N ILE A 268 -27.79 6.41 -5.52
CA ILE A 268 -28.09 6.12 -4.12
C ILE A 268 -29.55 5.69 -3.96
N GLU A 269 -30.50 6.47 -4.50
CA GLU A 269 -31.93 6.18 -4.41
C GLU A 269 -32.26 4.78 -4.94
N LYS A 270 -31.68 4.43 -6.10
CA LYS A 270 -32.01 3.18 -6.79
C LYS A 270 -31.31 1.96 -6.18
N TYR A 271 -30.05 2.07 -5.75
CA TYR A 271 -29.23 0.89 -5.47
C TYR A 271 -28.73 0.73 -4.03
N GLN A 272 -28.81 1.76 -3.17
CA GLN A 272 -28.25 1.71 -1.82
C GLN A 272 -28.71 0.49 -1.02
N GLN A 273 -30.00 0.16 -1.04
CA GLN A 273 -30.54 -0.94 -0.26
C GLN A 273 -29.99 -2.29 -0.72
N THR A 274 -29.94 -2.50 -2.03
CA THR A 274 -29.41 -3.74 -2.63
C THR A 274 -27.92 -3.90 -2.37
N ILE A 275 -27.15 -2.81 -2.49
CA ILE A 275 -25.70 -2.79 -2.23
C ILE A 275 -25.42 -3.15 -0.77
N LEU A 276 -26.14 -2.58 0.17
CA LEU A 276 -25.98 -2.88 1.59
C LEU A 276 -26.40 -4.31 1.94
N ALA A 277 -27.52 -4.79 1.39
CA ALA A 277 -28.05 -6.12 1.67
C ALA A 277 -27.11 -7.24 1.17
N ASN A 278 -26.41 -7.02 0.07
CA ASN A 278 -25.51 -8.00 -0.55
C ASN A 278 -24.01 -7.72 -0.31
N HIS A 279 -23.69 -6.75 0.56
CA HIS A 279 -22.32 -6.40 0.93
C HIS A 279 -21.41 -6.03 -0.25
N HIS A 280 -21.99 -5.40 -1.29
CA HIS A 280 -21.21 -4.82 -2.37
C HIS A 280 -20.44 -3.60 -1.86
N ARG A 281 -19.33 -3.29 -2.54
CA ARG A 281 -18.49 -2.11 -2.26
C ARG A 281 -18.49 -1.20 -3.47
N ILE A 282 -18.20 0.07 -3.24
CA ILE A 282 -18.15 1.08 -4.30
C ILE A 282 -16.76 1.69 -4.30
N HIS A 283 -16.27 2.05 -5.49
CA HIS A 283 -15.10 2.92 -5.59
C HIS A 283 -15.25 3.92 -6.74
N SER A 284 -14.46 4.99 -6.72
CA SER A 284 -14.43 6.00 -7.79
C SER A 284 -13.10 6.75 -7.78
N LEU A 285 -12.65 7.16 -8.97
CA LEU A 285 -11.56 8.10 -9.17
C LEU A 285 -11.97 9.54 -8.82
N ASP A 286 -13.27 9.86 -8.87
CA ASP A 286 -13.76 11.19 -8.58
C ASP A 286 -14.01 11.37 -7.09
N TYR A 287 -13.21 12.24 -6.47
CA TYR A 287 -13.36 12.58 -5.06
C TYR A 287 -14.74 13.16 -4.71
N ASN A 288 -15.39 13.89 -5.63
CA ASN A 288 -16.72 14.46 -5.39
C ASN A 288 -17.78 13.36 -5.27
N VAL A 289 -17.67 12.29 -6.07
CA VAL A 289 -18.52 11.10 -5.96
C VAL A 289 -18.30 10.41 -4.61
N VAL A 290 -17.04 10.16 -4.24
CA VAL A 290 -16.69 9.57 -2.94
C VAL A 290 -17.26 10.39 -1.79
N LYS A 291 -17.09 11.70 -1.83
CA LYS A 291 -17.61 12.61 -0.81
C LYS A 291 -19.14 12.61 -0.77
N ALA A 292 -19.80 12.71 -1.92
CA ALA A 292 -21.27 12.72 -2.00
C ALA A 292 -21.87 11.40 -1.49
N LEU A 293 -21.29 10.25 -1.82
CA LEU A 293 -21.71 8.95 -1.30
C LEU A 293 -21.59 8.89 0.22
N LYS A 294 -20.47 9.36 0.78
CA LYS A 294 -20.26 9.32 2.24
C LYS A 294 -21.10 10.34 2.99
N ASP A 295 -21.38 11.50 2.42
CA ASP A 295 -22.23 12.54 3.03
C ASP A 295 -23.71 12.11 3.02
N LYS A 296 -24.21 11.53 1.90
CA LYS A 296 -25.63 11.22 1.69
C LYS A 296 -26.02 9.79 2.12
N ALA A 297 -25.09 8.85 1.99
CA ALA A 297 -25.30 7.43 2.31
C ALA A 297 -24.12 6.84 3.11
N PRO A 298 -23.85 7.33 4.36
CA PRO A 298 -22.65 7.01 5.13
C PRO A 298 -22.44 5.52 5.45
N LYS A 299 -23.51 4.70 5.35
CA LYS A 299 -23.41 3.25 5.54
C LYS A 299 -22.80 2.51 4.36
N LEU A 300 -22.76 3.10 3.17
CA LEU A 300 -22.11 2.50 2.01
C LEU A 300 -20.62 2.41 2.27
N TYR A 301 -20.03 1.26 1.89
CA TYR A 301 -18.58 1.06 1.92
C TYR A 301 -17.99 1.63 0.64
N VAL A 302 -17.20 2.68 0.76
CA VAL A 302 -16.67 3.44 -0.38
C VAL A 302 -15.16 3.49 -0.30
N SER A 303 -14.47 3.15 -1.40
CA SER A 303 -13.04 3.31 -1.60
C SER A 303 -12.75 4.47 -2.56
N TYR A 304 -11.64 5.17 -2.34
CA TYR A 304 -11.16 6.21 -3.23
C TYR A 304 -10.04 5.65 -4.11
N ILE A 305 -10.21 5.71 -5.44
CA ILE A 305 -9.21 5.23 -6.39
C ILE A 305 -8.12 6.29 -6.56
N LEU A 306 -6.88 5.88 -6.42
CA LEU A 306 -5.70 6.71 -6.57
C LEU A 306 -4.74 6.09 -7.60
N PRO A 307 -4.60 6.69 -8.79
CA PRO A 307 -3.72 6.15 -9.84
C PRO A 307 -2.24 6.32 -9.49
N TYR A 308 -1.92 7.24 -8.60
CA TYR A 308 -0.59 7.44 -8.01
C TYR A 308 -0.72 8.23 -6.71
N ASN A 309 0.28 8.13 -5.85
CA ASN A 309 0.26 8.83 -4.56
C ASN A 309 1.55 9.61 -4.32
N LEU A 310 1.43 10.93 -4.22
CA LEU A 310 2.51 11.84 -3.80
C LEU A 310 2.35 12.28 -2.35
N VAL A 311 1.12 12.30 -1.84
CA VAL A 311 0.79 12.74 -0.47
C VAL A 311 -0.38 11.92 0.04
N PHE A 312 -0.28 11.41 1.28
CA PHE A 312 -1.37 10.65 1.89
C PHE A 312 -2.65 11.49 1.97
N PRO A 313 -3.75 11.08 1.32
CA PRO A 313 -4.96 11.88 1.22
C PRO A 313 -5.79 11.79 2.51
N GLN A 314 -6.44 12.89 2.86
CA GLN A 314 -7.44 12.94 3.93
C GLN A 314 -8.84 12.89 3.32
N THR A 315 -9.53 11.76 3.45
CA THR A 315 -10.84 11.53 2.80
C THR A 315 -11.81 10.83 3.74
N PRO A 316 -13.14 10.97 3.54
CA PRO A 316 -14.14 10.22 4.29
C PRO A 316 -14.29 8.76 3.82
N ALA A 317 -13.53 8.31 2.82
CA ALA A 317 -13.58 6.95 2.30
C ALA A 317 -13.21 5.90 3.36
N ASN A 318 -13.77 4.71 3.22
CA ASN A 318 -13.46 3.55 4.08
C ASN A 318 -12.18 2.83 3.63
N ALA A 319 -11.79 3.01 2.38
CA ALA A 319 -10.63 2.35 1.79
C ALA A 319 -9.96 3.24 0.72
N TYR A 320 -8.78 2.82 0.30
CA TYR A 320 -8.08 3.33 -0.87
C TYR A 320 -7.83 2.21 -1.87
N THR A 321 -8.08 2.47 -3.16
CA THR A 321 -7.75 1.57 -4.26
C THR A 321 -6.58 2.18 -5.03
N MET A 322 -5.37 1.63 -4.83
CA MET A 322 -4.10 2.22 -5.28
C MET A 322 -3.49 1.46 -6.44
N GLU A 323 -2.92 2.21 -7.39
CA GLU A 323 -2.08 1.64 -8.43
C GLU A 323 -0.82 0.98 -7.79
N GLU A 324 -0.52 -0.26 -8.22
CA GLU A 324 0.40 -1.16 -7.52
C GLU A 324 1.85 -0.69 -7.52
N THR A 325 2.32 0.02 -8.56
CA THR A 325 3.73 0.43 -8.68
C THR A 325 4.07 1.57 -7.73
N THR A 326 3.09 2.40 -7.36
CA THR A 326 3.25 3.55 -6.46
C THR A 326 2.89 3.25 -5.00
N LEU A 327 2.37 2.04 -4.73
CA LEU A 327 1.96 1.65 -3.38
C LEU A 327 3.18 1.29 -2.52
N THR A 328 3.28 1.97 -1.37
CA THR A 328 4.37 1.80 -0.39
C THR A 328 3.87 1.23 0.93
N SER A 329 4.79 0.63 1.71
CA SER A 329 4.49 0.14 3.06
C SER A 329 4.03 1.25 4.01
N ASP A 330 4.57 2.46 3.88
CA ASP A 330 4.17 3.63 4.68
C ASP A 330 2.71 4.01 4.42
N PHE A 331 2.29 3.99 3.14
CA PHE A 331 0.91 4.27 2.78
C PHE A 331 -0.06 3.25 3.40
N VAL A 332 0.22 1.95 3.25
CA VAL A 332 -0.62 0.88 3.79
C VAL A 332 -0.71 0.98 5.31
N GLN A 333 0.42 1.17 5.98
CA GLN A 333 0.46 1.28 7.43
C GLN A 333 -0.33 2.51 7.94
N ARG A 334 -0.22 3.66 7.27
CA ARG A 334 -0.98 4.86 7.63
C ARG A 334 -2.48 4.68 7.40
N ALA A 335 -2.88 4.04 6.29
CA ALA A 335 -4.28 3.73 6.03
C ALA A 335 -4.85 2.84 7.15
N HIS A 336 -4.14 1.77 7.52
CA HIS A 336 -4.56 0.89 8.61
C HIS A 336 -4.62 1.59 9.98
N GLN A 337 -3.71 2.55 10.26
CA GLN A 337 -3.78 3.37 11.48
C GLN A 337 -5.02 4.29 11.52
N GLU A 338 -5.61 4.59 10.37
CA GLU A 338 -6.86 5.33 10.24
C GLU A 338 -8.08 4.42 10.04
N ASP A 339 -7.96 3.11 10.35
CA ASP A 339 -9.01 2.09 10.16
C ASP A 339 -9.53 2.02 8.71
N LYS A 340 -8.65 2.24 7.72
CA LYS A 340 -8.97 2.18 6.29
C LYS A 340 -8.30 0.99 5.63
N GLU A 341 -9.04 0.30 4.77
CA GLU A 341 -8.50 -0.77 3.94
C GLU A 341 -7.73 -0.21 2.71
N VAL A 342 -6.86 -1.04 2.15
CA VAL A 342 -6.11 -0.73 0.93
C VAL A 342 -6.28 -1.86 -0.08
N TYR A 343 -6.68 -1.52 -1.31
CA TYR A 343 -6.74 -2.45 -2.44
C TYR A 343 -5.67 -2.05 -3.46
N ALA A 344 -4.96 -3.02 -4.01
CA ALA A 344 -3.98 -2.79 -5.08
C ALA A 344 -4.56 -3.14 -6.44
N TRP A 345 -4.31 -2.32 -7.50
CA TRP A 345 -4.77 -2.54 -8.88
C TRP A 345 -3.73 -2.08 -9.90
N THR A 346 -3.64 -2.61 -11.10
CA THR A 346 -4.05 -3.95 -11.49
C THR A 346 -2.83 -4.85 -11.46
N VAL A 347 -2.87 -5.87 -10.62
CA VAL A 347 -1.69 -6.67 -10.26
C VAL A 347 -1.72 -7.98 -11.05
N ASN A 348 -0.91 -8.10 -12.11
CA ASN A 348 -1.02 -9.19 -13.09
C ASN A 348 0.22 -10.11 -13.15
N ASN A 349 1.24 -9.87 -12.33
CA ASN A 349 2.40 -10.77 -12.28
C ASN A 349 2.66 -11.30 -10.86
N ALA A 350 3.20 -12.50 -10.76
CA ALA A 350 3.41 -13.20 -9.51
C ALA A 350 4.28 -12.43 -8.50
N ASP A 351 5.34 -11.75 -8.97
CA ASP A 351 6.24 -10.99 -8.08
C ASP A 351 5.52 -9.75 -7.50
N ALA A 352 4.68 -9.09 -8.31
CA ALA A 352 3.86 -7.97 -7.82
C ALA A 352 2.76 -8.47 -6.87
N MET A 353 2.12 -9.61 -7.13
CA MET A 353 1.15 -10.24 -6.23
C MET A 353 1.80 -10.55 -4.87
N ASP A 354 2.96 -11.22 -4.88
CA ASP A 354 3.77 -11.49 -3.70
C ASP A 354 4.10 -10.21 -2.92
N ARG A 355 4.47 -9.15 -3.64
CA ARG A 355 4.75 -7.85 -3.04
C ARG A 355 3.51 -7.26 -2.37
N MET A 356 2.35 -7.30 -3.00
CA MET A 356 1.10 -6.79 -2.43
C MET A 356 0.66 -7.56 -1.19
N VAL A 357 0.70 -8.90 -1.25
CA VAL A 357 0.47 -9.75 -0.06
C VAL A 357 1.44 -9.36 1.07
N SER A 358 2.71 -9.14 0.73
CA SER A 358 3.77 -8.75 1.66
C SER A 358 3.54 -7.38 2.30
N LEU A 359 2.95 -6.44 1.57
CA LEU A 359 2.58 -5.12 2.08
C LEU A 359 1.35 -5.17 2.99
N ASN A 360 0.71 -6.33 3.13
CA ASN A 360 -0.51 -6.54 3.89
C ASN A 360 -1.67 -5.68 3.38
N VAL A 361 -1.84 -5.61 2.04
CA VAL A 361 -3.01 -4.97 1.45
C VAL A 361 -4.26 -5.81 1.73
N ASN A 362 -5.43 -5.17 1.80
CA ASN A 362 -6.68 -5.84 2.13
C ASN A 362 -7.36 -6.50 0.92
N GLY A 363 -6.96 -6.11 -0.30
CA GLY A 363 -7.47 -6.73 -1.53
C GLY A 363 -6.55 -6.50 -2.71
N ILE A 364 -6.60 -7.41 -3.68
CA ILE A 364 -5.79 -7.36 -4.89
C ILE A 364 -6.71 -7.54 -6.10
N VAL A 365 -6.73 -6.51 -6.95
CA VAL A 365 -7.47 -6.50 -8.23
C VAL A 365 -6.54 -7.03 -9.31
N THR A 366 -6.98 -8.09 -10.02
CA THR A 366 -6.16 -8.78 -11.02
C THR A 366 -6.99 -9.28 -12.21
N ASP A 367 -6.34 -9.42 -13.36
CA ASP A 367 -6.85 -10.16 -14.52
C ASP A 367 -6.47 -11.66 -14.49
N ASP A 368 -5.71 -12.11 -13.46
CA ASP A 368 -5.24 -13.49 -13.29
C ASP A 368 -5.50 -13.98 -11.85
N LEU A 369 -6.75 -14.38 -11.60
CA LEU A 369 -7.20 -14.87 -10.29
C LEU A 369 -6.48 -16.14 -9.87
N LYS A 370 -6.24 -17.04 -10.82
CA LYS A 370 -5.64 -18.33 -10.51
C LYS A 370 -4.23 -18.17 -9.96
N THR A 371 -3.41 -17.37 -10.62
CA THR A 371 -2.06 -17.04 -10.11
C THR A 371 -2.13 -16.37 -8.76
N LEU A 372 -3.05 -15.41 -8.56
CA LEU A 372 -3.21 -14.73 -7.27
C LEU A 372 -3.58 -15.71 -6.14
N GLN A 373 -4.54 -16.59 -6.37
CA GLN A 373 -4.95 -17.61 -5.38
C GLN A 373 -3.82 -18.59 -5.05
N GLU A 374 -3.04 -19.00 -6.05
CA GLU A 374 -1.85 -19.84 -5.85
C GLU A 374 -0.77 -19.12 -5.02
N GLN A 375 -0.54 -17.82 -5.26
CA GLN A 375 0.41 -17.02 -4.46
C GLN A 375 -0.06 -16.86 -3.00
N ILE A 376 -1.32 -16.51 -2.79
CA ILE A 376 -1.91 -16.41 -1.43
C ILE A 376 -1.78 -17.75 -0.71
N LYS A 377 -2.18 -18.85 -1.34
CA LYS A 377 -2.08 -20.18 -0.76
C LYS A 377 -0.64 -20.57 -0.41
N THR A 378 0.30 -20.27 -1.30
CA THR A 378 1.73 -20.53 -1.04
C THR A 378 2.24 -19.74 0.15
N TYR A 379 1.81 -18.48 0.28
CA TYR A 379 2.14 -17.63 1.41
C TYR A 379 1.60 -18.16 2.74
N GLU A 380 0.37 -18.70 2.74
CA GLU A 380 -0.27 -19.25 3.94
C GLU A 380 0.31 -20.63 4.34
N GLU A 381 0.49 -21.53 3.38
CA GLU A 381 0.90 -22.92 3.65
C GLU A 381 2.39 -23.05 3.96
N ASN A 382 3.23 -22.29 3.28
CA ASN A 382 4.69 -22.39 3.38
C ASN A 382 5.35 -21.02 3.47
N PRO A 383 5.15 -20.30 4.58
CA PRO A 383 5.84 -19.02 4.74
C PRO A 383 7.36 -19.26 4.81
N SER A 384 8.09 -18.84 3.76
CA SER A 384 9.54 -18.77 3.83
C SER A 384 9.96 -17.71 4.83
N TYR A 385 10.76 -18.08 5.83
CA TYR A 385 11.28 -17.10 6.78
C TYR A 385 12.25 -16.12 6.11
N ALA A 386 12.99 -16.57 5.10
CA ALA A 386 13.82 -15.68 4.29
C ALA A 386 12.98 -14.62 3.58
N LYS A 387 11.81 -15.00 3.02
CA LYS A 387 10.88 -14.06 2.40
C LYS A 387 10.35 -13.04 3.41
N ARG A 388 9.96 -13.47 4.60
CA ARG A 388 9.52 -12.55 5.68
C ARG A 388 10.65 -11.60 6.13
N ILE A 389 11.88 -12.07 6.20
CA ILE A 389 13.05 -11.22 6.50
C ILE A 389 13.29 -10.21 5.37
N GLU A 390 13.21 -10.64 4.10
CA GLU A 390 13.29 -9.73 2.94
C GLU A 390 12.24 -8.64 3.01
N MET A 391 10.99 -9.01 3.26
CA MET A 391 9.87 -8.08 3.41
C MET A 391 10.10 -7.08 4.54
N TYR A 392 10.60 -7.54 5.69
CA TYR A 392 10.95 -6.66 6.79
C TYR A 392 12.05 -5.67 6.41
N ILE A 393 13.10 -6.14 5.74
CA ILE A 393 14.20 -5.30 5.26
C ILE A 393 13.69 -4.23 4.29
N ASN A 394 12.81 -4.60 3.35
CA ASN A 394 12.25 -3.67 2.36
C ASN A 394 11.30 -2.62 2.96
N ARG A 395 10.76 -2.86 4.16
CA ARG A 395 9.98 -1.88 4.94
C ARG A 395 10.85 -0.88 5.71
N LEU A 396 12.17 -1.09 5.80
CA LEU A 396 13.04 -0.17 6.52
C LEU A 396 13.20 1.15 5.72
N PRO A 397 12.99 2.32 6.33
CA PRO A 397 12.98 3.61 5.63
C PRO A 397 14.26 3.93 4.84
N ALA A 398 15.39 3.31 5.22
CA ALA A 398 16.67 3.50 4.55
C ALA A 398 16.77 2.77 3.19
N LEU A 399 15.85 1.86 2.88
CA LEU A 399 15.88 1.02 1.67
C LEU A 399 14.64 1.17 0.80
N ASP A 400 13.65 1.95 1.23
CA ASP A 400 12.50 2.30 0.40
C ASP A 400 12.94 3.30 -0.69
N GLN A 401 13.60 2.75 -1.73
CA GLN A 401 14.27 3.52 -2.79
C GLN A 401 13.30 4.28 -3.70
N ARG A 402 11.99 4.11 -3.55
CA ARG A 402 10.99 4.72 -4.44
C ARG A 402 10.65 6.18 -4.11
N ILE A 403 11.07 6.66 -2.95
CA ILE A 403 10.92 8.08 -2.57
C ILE A 403 11.96 8.97 -3.28
N SER A 404 13.00 8.40 -3.90
CA SER A 404 14.15 9.14 -4.45
C SER A 404 14.23 9.23 -5.98
N GLU A 405 13.29 8.65 -6.72
CA GLU A 405 13.30 8.67 -8.20
C GLU A 405 12.23 9.58 -8.84
N ASN A 406 11.59 10.47 -8.05
CA ASN A 406 10.73 11.54 -8.58
C ASN A 406 11.24 12.93 -8.24
#